data_8c5bc83a7c342486991ee7239bccb5d0
#
_entry.id   8c5bc83a7c342486991ee7239bccb5d0
#
_cell.length_a   1.000
_cell.length_b   1.000
_cell.length_c   1.000
_cell.angle_alpha   90.00
_cell.angle_beta   90.00
_cell.angle_gamma   90.00
#
_symmetry.space_group_name_H-M   'P 1'
#
loop_
_entity.id
_entity.type
_entity.pdbx_description
1 polymer ?
#
loop_
_entity_poly.entity_id
_entity_poly.type
_entity_poly.pdbx_seq_one_letter_code
_entity_poly.pdbx_strand_id
1 'polypeptide(L)'
;MIKIFKQLGRHWAACLAVVALLVVQAYCDLSLPDYTSKIVDVGIQQGGIESPVPDTVRDTTLQALKLLMSEEDAALAEQWYSAPDADGLRTLSSDADTAITELESAFTTPDIVLYMAAAKNASEQAGTTDTVTPTTYDLDAVATQFSAMAQAPGAREMLQTQLASAISSLDESVADSLSSQAMLLVALEYDAQGIAHDVQMRYLLHTGGEMLALTLLMVAVAIAVGFIASRVSASIGRDLRREVFSTVVGYSNAEIEKFSTASLITRTTNDIQQVQFVCVILLRMVAYAPILGIGGILHVASGNTGLEWIIFVAVAALLVLITFLMNVALPKFKQMQTLVDRLNLVSREILTGIMPIRAFSRERFEEERFDKANTDLMKTQLFTNRTMPFMTLIMNGTSLLIVWFGGKAMDLGTMQVGEMIAFITYTMQIVMSFLMLSMVAVMLPRAGVAADRIDEVIK
;
A
#
# COMPACT_ATOMS: atom_id res chain seq x y z
N MET A 1 19.03 9.22 -25.27
CA MET A 1 18.86 9.07 -23.81
C MET A 1 19.73 10.03 -23.00
N ILE A 2 21.04 9.95 -23.08
CA ILE A 2 22.00 10.85 -22.37
C ILE A 2 21.67 12.32 -22.58
N LYS A 3 21.18 12.69 -23.76
CA LYS A 3 20.80 14.06 -24.12
C LYS A 3 19.61 14.61 -23.30
N ILE A 4 18.60 13.78 -23.03
CA ILE A 4 17.45 14.14 -22.18
C ILE A 4 17.93 14.39 -20.75
N PHE A 5 18.79 13.50 -20.22
CA PHE A 5 19.39 13.68 -18.88
C PHE A 5 20.28 14.95 -18.82
N LYS A 6 20.99 15.31 -19.89
CA LYS A 6 21.77 16.55 -19.94
C LYS A 6 20.88 17.79 -19.84
N GLN A 7 19.69 17.80 -20.45
CA GLN A 7 18.73 18.90 -20.33
C GLN A 7 18.12 18.97 -18.91
N LEU A 8 17.78 17.82 -18.32
CA LEU A 8 17.34 17.75 -16.91
C LEU A 8 18.42 18.24 -15.95
N GLY A 9 19.70 17.97 -16.22
CA GLY A 9 20.83 18.43 -15.42
C GLY A 9 20.94 19.95 -15.31
N ARG A 10 20.41 20.71 -16.27
CA ARG A 10 20.33 22.18 -16.17
C ARG A 10 19.34 22.65 -15.09
N HIS A 11 18.39 21.79 -14.71
CA HIS A 11 17.37 22.06 -13.69
C HIS A 11 17.56 21.19 -12.44
N TRP A 12 18.81 20.84 -12.10
CA TRP A 12 19.14 19.88 -11.03
C TRP A 12 18.48 20.19 -9.67
N ALA A 13 18.37 21.49 -9.29
CA ALA A 13 17.75 21.89 -8.04
C ALA A 13 16.24 21.56 -8.01
N ALA A 14 15.54 21.78 -9.13
CA ALA A 14 14.13 21.40 -9.25
C ALA A 14 13.94 19.88 -9.29
N CYS A 15 14.85 19.15 -9.94
CA CYS A 15 14.84 17.68 -9.93
C CYS A 15 15.06 17.13 -8.53
N LEU A 16 15.98 17.71 -7.76
CA LEU A 16 16.23 17.31 -6.37
C LEU A 16 15.04 17.62 -5.47
N ALA A 17 14.40 18.78 -5.65
CA ALA A 17 13.17 19.14 -4.93
C ALA A 17 12.03 18.15 -5.25
N VAL A 18 11.87 17.74 -6.52
CA VAL A 18 10.90 16.71 -6.91
C VAL A 18 11.19 15.38 -6.23
N VAL A 19 12.45 14.93 -6.21
CA VAL A 19 12.81 13.67 -5.56
C VAL A 19 12.53 13.73 -4.04
N ALA A 20 12.87 14.83 -3.37
CA ALA A 20 12.57 15.00 -1.95
C ALA A 20 11.07 14.98 -1.66
N LEU A 21 10.26 15.66 -2.49
CA LEU A 21 8.81 15.62 -2.38
C LEU A 21 8.24 14.22 -2.66
N LEU A 22 8.80 13.48 -3.62
CA LEU A 22 8.38 12.10 -3.91
C LEU A 22 8.71 11.14 -2.77
N VAL A 23 9.78 11.35 -2.01
CA VAL A 23 10.05 10.59 -0.77
C VAL A 23 8.96 10.85 0.26
N VAL A 24 8.59 12.12 0.46
CA VAL A 24 7.48 12.47 1.38
C VAL A 24 6.16 11.85 0.90
N GLN A 25 5.87 11.94 -0.40
CA GLN A 25 4.68 11.32 -0.98
C GLN A 25 4.65 9.80 -0.75
N ALA A 26 5.75 9.11 -1.03
CA ALA A 26 5.84 7.67 -0.84
C ALA A 26 5.72 7.26 0.64
N TYR A 27 6.28 8.06 1.56
CA TYR A 27 6.08 7.85 2.99
C TYR A 27 4.59 7.96 3.37
N CYS A 28 3.89 8.99 2.90
CA CYS A 28 2.45 9.12 3.13
C CYS A 28 1.67 7.93 2.55
N ASP A 29 1.97 7.53 1.31
CA ASP A 29 1.31 6.40 0.65
C ASP A 29 1.52 5.08 1.39
N LEU A 30 2.72 4.84 1.92
CA LEU A 30 3.07 3.64 2.67
C LEU A 30 2.50 3.66 4.11
N SER A 31 2.24 4.83 4.69
CA SER A 31 1.65 4.92 6.03
C SER A 31 0.13 4.75 6.03
N LEU A 32 -0.57 5.04 4.92
CA LEU A 32 -2.04 4.94 4.86
C LEU A 32 -2.60 3.55 5.19
N PRO A 33 -2.01 2.43 4.70
CA PRO A 33 -2.48 1.10 5.08
C PRO A 33 -2.36 0.81 6.57
N ASP A 34 -1.34 1.34 7.27
CA ASP A 34 -1.18 1.18 8.72
C ASP A 34 -2.33 1.86 9.48
N TYR A 35 -2.71 3.09 9.07
CA TYR A 35 -3.87 3.75 9.65
C TYR A 35 -5.16 3.00 9.38
N THR A 36 -5.29 2.37 8.20
CA THR A 36 -6.44 1.51 7.89
C THR A 36 -6.48 0.28 8.79
N SER A 37 -5.33 -0.37 9.03
CA SER A 37 -5.20 -1.47 9.97
C SER A 37 -5.59 -1.04 11.38
N LYS A 38 -5.06 0.09 11.89
CA LYS A 38 -5.42 0.65 13.20
C LYS A 38 -6.91 0.92 13.36
N ILE A 39 -7.56 1.48 12.33
CA ILE A 39 -9.01 1.71 12.35
C ILE A 39 -9.78 0.40 12.45
N VAL A 40 -9.36 -0.64 11.73
CA VAL A 40 -10.04 -1.94 11.71
C VAL A 40 -9.76 -2.71 12.99
N ASP A 41 -8.49 -2.89 13.35
CA ASP A 41 -8.09 -3.75 14.45
C ASP A 41 -8.37 -3.10 15.80
N VAL A 42 -7.84 -1.91 16.04
CA VAL A 42 -8.04 -1.20 17.29
C VAL A 42 -9.40 -0.52 17.34
N GLY A 43 -9.74 0.26 16.31
CA GLY A 43 -10.97 1.06 16.31
C GLY A 43 -12.25 0.24 16.28
N ILE A 44 -12.31 -0.82 15.46
CA ILE A 44 -13.53 -1.61 15.26
C ILE A 44 -13.50 -2.89 16.11
N GLN A 45 -12.43 -3.68 16.05
CA GLN A 45 -12.39 -4.98 16.73
C GLN A 45 -12.16 -4.84 18.25
N GLN A 46 -11.28 -3.92 18.66
CA GLN A 46 -10.92 -3.70 20.07
C GLN A 46 -11.68 -2.54 20.72
N GLY A 47 -12.67 -1.94 20.03
CA GLY A 47 -13.47 -0.86 20.59
C GLY A 47 -12.73 0.45 20.86
N GLY A 48 -11.60 0.69 20.17
CA GLY A 48 -10.76 1.89 20.33
C GLY A 48 -9.75 1.79 21.45
N ILE A 49 -9.42 0.58 21.91
CA ILE A 49 -8.52 0.30 23.03
C ILE A 49 -7.17 -0.15 22.48
N GLU A 50 -6.11 0.57 22.80
CA GLU A 50 -4.74 0.30 22.35
C GLU A 50 -3.90 -0.45 23.38
N SER A 51 -4.29 -0.38 24.67
CA SER A 51 -3.52 -0.94 25.80
C SER A 51 -4.41 -1.78 26.71
N PRO A 52 -3.87 -2.87 27.29
CA PRO A 52 -4.57 -3.63 28.32
C PRO A 52 -4.75 -2.84 29.63
N VAL A 53 -4.12 -1.67 29.77
CA VAL A 53 -4.22 -0.81 30.94
C VAL A 53 -5.38 0.16 30.76
N PRO A 54 -6.52 0.03 31.45
CA PRO A 54 -7.64 0.93 31.29
C PRO A 54 -7.38 2.32 31.89
N ASP A 55 -7.77 3.39 31.18
CA ASP A 55 -7.71 4.77 31.68
C ASP A 55 -8.57 4.94 32.94
N THR A 56 -9.72 4.24 32.97
CA THR A 56 -10.64 4.22 34.11
C THR A 56 -11.07 2.79 34.38
N VAL A 57 -11.07 2.37 35.64
CA VAL A 57 -11.44 1.02 36.05
C VAL A 57 -12.27 1.07 37.33
N ARG A 58 -13.27 0.20 37.45
CA ARG A 58 -14.04 0.07 38.68
C ARG A 58 -13.18 -0.57 39.77
N ASP A 59 -13.34 -0.11 41.01
CA ASP A 59 -12.56 -0.61 42.14
C ASP A 59 -12.72 -2.13 42.29
N THR A 60 -13.92 -2.68 42.08
CA THR A 60 -14.23 -4.11 42.10
C THR A 60 -13.37 -4.89 41.10
N THR A 61 -13.27 -4.42 39.86
CA THR A 61 -12.49 -5.04 38.79
C THR A 61 -11.00 -4.95 39.08
N LEU A 62 -10.49 -3.78 39.50
CA LEU A 62 -9.09 -3.62 39.86
C LEU A 62 -8.67 -4.50 41.03
N GLN A 63 -9.51 -4.65 42.05
CA GLN A 63 -9.25 -5.56 43.15
C GLN A 63 -9.18 -7.01 42.69
N ALA A 64 -10.07 -7.44 41.78
CA ALA A 64 -10.03 -8.79 41.20
C ALA A 64 -8.72 -9.01 40.37
N LEU A 65 -8.32 -8.02 39.57
CA LEU A 65 -7.06 -8.09 38.81
C LEU A 65 -5.83 -8.18 39.73
N LYS A 66 -5.78 -7.38 40.78
CA LYS A 66 -4.68 -7.40 41.77
C LYS A 66 -4.52 -8.74 42.48
N LEU A 67 -5.59 -9.53 42.60
CA LEU A 67 -5.49 -10.89 43.14
C LEU A 67 -4.75 -11.85 42.22
N LEU A 68 -4.80 -11.60 40.90
CA LEU A 68 -4.13 -12.38 39.88
C LEU A 68 -2.71 -11.89 39.57
N MET A 69 -2.37 -10.66 39.99
CA MET A 69 -1.06 -10.04 39.83
C MET A 69 -0.06 -10.52 40.88
N SER A 70 1.26 -10.40 40.58
CA SER A 70 2.30 -10.52 41.57
C SER A 70 2.18 -9.41 42.64
N GLU A 71 2.89 -9.53 43.78
CA GLU A 71 2.87 -8.48 44.80
C GLU A 71 3.49 -7.17 44.29
N GLU A 72 4.52 -7.26 43.45
CA GLU A 72 5.19 -6.12 42.83
C GLU A 72 4.25 -5.43 41.83
N ASP A 73 3.59 -6.20 40.94
CA ASP A 73 2.64 -5.66 39.94
C ASP A 73 1.41 -5.04 40.60
N ALA A 74 0.88 -5.69 41.64
CA ALA A 74 -0.26 -5.16 42.39
C ALA A 74 0.06 -3.84 43.11
N ALA A 75 1.30 -3.70 43.62
CA ALA A 75 1.78 -2.46 44.22
C ALA A 75 1.99 -1.36 43.15
N LEU A 76 2.51 -1.74 42.00
CA LEU A 76 2.64 -0.86 40.82
C LEU A 76 1.27 -0.33 40.38
N ALA A 77 0.27 -1.21 40.22
CA ALA A 77 -1.09 -0.80 39.86
C ALA A 77 -1.69 0.16 40.89
N GLU A 78 -1.54 -0.11 42.20
CA GLU A 78 -2.03 0.80 43.26
C GLU A 78 -1.34 2.15 43.27
N GLN A 79 -0.07 2.23 42.88
CA GLN A 79 0.69 3.47 42.82
C GLN A 79 0.17 4.43 41.74
N TRP A 80 -0.26 3.89 40.59
CA TRP A 80 -0.61 4.68 39.42
C TRP A 80 -2.11 4.95 39.25
N TYR A 81 -2.97 4.22 39.98
CA TYR A 81 -4.41 4.50 40.00
C TYR A 81 -4.82 5.36 41.20
N SER A 82 -5.72 6.30 40.96
CA SER A 82 -6.30 7.15 42.02
C SER A 82 -7.08 6.34 43.04
N ALA A 83 -7.36 6.93 44.23
CA ALA A 83 -8.38 6.38 45.11
C ALA A 83 -9.75 6.37 44.43
N PRO A 84 -10.65 5.41 44.79
CA PRO A 84 -11.98 5.31 44.19
C PRO A 84 -12.76 6.60 44.46
N ASP A 85 -13.44 7.09 43.43
CA ASP A 85 -14.34 8.24 43.52
C ASP A 85 -15.71 7.85 44.10
N ALA A 86 -16.70 8.78 44.04
CA ALA A 86 -18.06 8.56 44.58
C ALA A 86 -18.81 7.45 43.81
N ASP A 87 -18.44 7.16 42.56
CA ASP A 87 -19.02 6.14 41.71
C ASP A 87 -18.23 4.83 41.74
N GLY A 88 -17.15 4.76 42.57
CA GLY A 88 -16.28 3.60 42.71
C GLY A 88 -15.31 3.44 41.55
N LEU A 89 -15.06 4.48 40.74
CA LEU A 89 -14.12 4.47 39.64
C LEU A 89 -12.76 4.95 40.10
N ARG A 90 -11.70 4.33 39.56
CA ARG A 90 -10.32 4.73 39.71
C ARG A 90 -9.77 5.17 38.36
N THR A 91 -9.05 6.26 38.35
CA THR A 91 -8.48 6.86 37.12
C THR A 91 -6.97 6.68 37.12
N LEU A 92 -6.42 6.31 35.97
CA LEU A 92 -4.97 6.22 35.76
C LEU A 92 -4.36 7.63 35.81
N SER A 93 -3.21 7.77 36.46
CA SER A 93 -2.49 9.03 36.53
C SER A 93 -1.95 9.44 35.16
N SER A 94 -2.00 10.74 34.85
CA SER A 94 -1.42 11.28 33.60
C SER A 94 0.08 11.07 33.47
N ASP A 95 0.80 10.82 34.56
CA ASP A 95 2.25 10.58 34.56
C ASP A 95 2.62 9.09 34.39
N ALA A 96 1.59 8.22 34.28
CA ALA A 96 1.76 6.78 34.10
C ALA A 96 2.41 6.39 32.76
N ASP A 97 2.46 7.30 31.78
CA ASP A 97 3.15 7.09 30.50
C ASP A 97 4.61 6.63 30.68
N THR A 98 5.26 7.03 31.77
CA THR A 98 6.65 6.62 32.07
C THR A 98 6.77 5.16 32.51
N ALA A 99 5.69 4.56 33.03
CA ALA A 99 5.61 3.19 33.50
C ALA A 99 4.63 2.32 32.69
N ILE A 100 4.15 2.83 31.56
CA ILE A 100 3.09 2.17 30.80
C ILE A 100 3.48 0.76 30.34
N THR A 101 4.72 0.54 29.90
CA THR A 101 5.21 -0.78 29.46
C THR A 101 5.25 -1.79 30.61
N GLU A 102 5.59 -1.36 31.81
CA GLU A 102 5.57 -2.23 32.99
C GLU A 102 4.14 -2.54 33.41
N LEU A 103 3.24 -1.54 33.36
CA LEU A 103 1.83 -1.72 33.63
C LEU A 103 1.18 -2.66 32.61
N GLU A 104 1.46 -2.51 31.31
CA GLU A 104 0.97 -3.40 30.26
C GLU A 104 1.34 -4.86 30.52
N SER A 105 2.58 -5.11 30.91
CA SER A 105 3.01 -6.47 31.25
C SER A 105 2.32 -7.02 32.51
N ALA A 106 2.05 -6.14 33.49
CA ALA A 106 1.37 -6.49 34.72
C ALA A 106 -0.13 -6.81 34.52
N PHE A 107 -0.78 -6.09 33.60
CA PHE A 107 -2.23 -6.24 33.34
C PHE A 107 -2.57 -7.36 32.35
N THR A 108 -1.74 -7.58 31.32
CA THR A 108 -2.03 -8.51 30.22
C THR A 108 -2.51 -9.87 30.68
N THR A 109 -1.79 -10.53 31.57
CA THR A 109 -2.14 -11.86 32.06
C THR A 109 -3.39 -11.90 32.93
N PRO A 110 -3.53 -11.03 33.96
CA PRO A 110 -4.75 -10.93 34.76
C PRO A 110 -6.00 -10.63 33.95
N ASP A 111 -5.91 -9.76 32.94
CA ASP A 111 -7.01 -9.39 32.07
C ASP A 111 -7.53 -10.57 31.28
N ILE A 112 -6.63 -11.35 30.67
CA ILE A 112 -7.01 -12.56 29.94
C ILE A 112 -7.77 -13.54 30.83
N VAL A 113 -7.27 -13.77 32.03
CA VAL A 113 -7.88 -14.71 32.96
C VAL A 113 -9.27 -14.26 33.39
N LEU A 114 -9.40 -12.98 33.72
CA LEU A 114 -10.69 -12.41 34.12
C LEU A 114 -11.68 -12.42 32.95
N TYR A 115 -11.23 -12.11 31.75
CA TYR A 115 -12.03 -12.21 30.52
C TYR A 115 -12.49 -13.65 30.25
N MET A 116 -11.58 -14.62 30.30
CA MET A 116 -11.94 -16.03 30.09
C MET A 116 -12.92 -16.54 31.14
N ALA A 117 -12.77 -16.10 32.37
CA ALA A 117 -13.72 -16.45 33.45
C ALA A 117 -15.11 -15.86 33.20
N ALA A 118 -15.16 -14.58 32.73
CA ALA A 118 -16.40 -13.94 32.36
C ALA A 118 -17.10 -14.65 31.18
N ALA A 119 -16.32 -14.99 30.15
CA ALA A 119 -16.81 -15.74 28.99
C ALA A 119 -17.35 -17.13 29.37
N LYS A 120 -16.65 -17.82 30.25
CA LYS A 120 -17.09 -19.16 30.76
C LYS A 120 -18.38 -19.03 31.53
N ASN A 121 -18.49 -18.10 32.48
CA ASN A 121 -19.71 -17.88 33.25
C ASN A 121 -20.91 -17.55 32.34
N ALA A 122 -20.72 -16.73 31.34
CA ALA A 122 -21.76 -16.38 30.38
C ALA A 122 -22.20 -17.59 29.55
N SER A 123 -21.25 -18.46 29.12
CA SER A 123 -21.58 -19.69 28.38
C SER A 123 -22.34 -20.73 29.23
N GLU A 124 -21.99 -20.84 30.49
CA GLU A 124 -22.67 -21.74 31.43
C GLU A 124 -24.11 -21.25 31.71
N GLN A 125 -24.35 -19.94 31.78
CA GLN A 125 -25.70 -19.35 31.97
C GLN A 125 -26.55 -19.48 30.70
N ALA A 126 -25.96 -19.34 29.51
CA ALA A 126 -26.67 -19.42 28.23
C ALA A 126 -27.05 -20.88 27.82
N GLY A 127 -26.44 -21.90 28.41
CA GLY A 127 -26.68 -23.30 28.06
C GLY A 127 -26.29 -23.70 26.63
N THR A 128 -25.61 -22.84 25.90
CA THR A 128 -25.13 -23.03 24.50
C THR A 128 -23.71 -22.52 24.37
N THR A 129 -22.84 -23.31 23.72
CA THR A 129 -21.46 -22.93 23.42
C THR A 129 -21.33 -22.03 22.17
N ASP A 130 -22.43 -21.79 21.45
CA ASP A 130 -22.40 -21.27 20.09
C ASP A 130 -22.87 -19.83 19.94
N THR A 131 -22.47 -18.82 20.44
CA THR A 131 -22.86 -17.40 20.25
C THR A 131 -23.25 -16.64 21.54
N VAL A 132 -22.34 -16.59 22.48
CA VAL A 132 -22.46 -15.63 23.58
C VAL A 132 -21.91 -14.29 23.08
N THR A 133 -22.79 -13.29 22.94
CA THR A 133 -22.34 -11.94 22.60
C THR A 133 -21.68 -11.28 23.81
N PRO A 134 -20.63 -10.43 23.63
CA PRO A 134 -19.92 -9.76 24.73
C PRO A 134 -20.82 -9.00 25.70
N THR A 135 -21.99 -8.56 25.25
CA THR A 135 -22.99 -7.84 26.05
C THR A 135 -23.66 -8.68 27.17
N THR A 136 -23.41 -10.00 27.21
CA THR A 136 -23.94 -10.89 28.26
C THR A 136 -22.93 -11.21 29.36
N TYR A 137 -21.74 -10.64 29.33
CA TYR A 137 -20.69 -10.90 30.33
C TYR A 137 -20.94 -10.07 31.60
N ASP A 138 -21.16 -10.75 32.72
CA ASP A 138 -21.32 -10.10 34.03
C ASP A 138 -19.94 -10.06 34.74
N LEU A 139 -19.18 -8.98 34.53
CA LEU A 139 -17.90 -8.77 35.16
C LEU A 139 -17.99 -8.65 36.69
N ASP A 140 -19.09 -8.05 37.21
CA ASP A 140 -19.26 -7.87 38.64
C ASP A 140 -19.48 -9.20 39.36
N ALA A 141 -20.24 -10.13 38.76
CA ALA A 141 -20.38 -11.49 39.30
C ALA A 141 -19.03 -12.21 39.32
N VAL A 142 -18.22 -12.11 38.26
CA VAL A 142 -16.91 -12.73 38.19
C VAL A 142 -15.92 -12.10 39.17
N ALA A 143 -15.83 -10.75 39.23
CA ALA A 143 -14.97 -10.06 40.18
C ALA A 143 -15.32 -10.38 41.62
N THR A 144 -16.63 -10.51 41.94
CA THR A 144 -17.09 -10.93 43.26
C THR A 144 -16.71 -12.39 43.57
N GLN A 145 -16.80 -13.28 42.58
CA GLN A 145 -16.40 -14.68 42.72
C GLN A 145 -14.90 -14.82 42.99
N PHE A 146 -14.07 -14.08 42.25
CA PHE A 146 -12.59 -14.06 42.48
C PHE A 146 -12.24 -13.48 43.84
N SER A 147 -12.89 -12.41 44.27
CA SER A 147 -12.66 -11.82 45.58
C SER A 147 -13.07 -12.76 46.72
N ALA A 148 -14.13 -13.57 46.58
CA ALA A 148 -14.53 -14.58 47.53
C ALA A 148 -13.54 -15.76 47.56
N MET A 149 -13.04 -16.20 46.39
CA MET A 149 -12.02 -17.26 46.31
C MET A 149 -10.71 -16.84 46.98
N ALA A 150 -10.31 -15.59 46.85
CA ALA A 150 -9.06 -15.07 47.44
C ALA A 150 -9.05 -15.01 48.97
N GLN A 151 -10.24 -15.08 49.62
CA GLN A 151 -10.34 -15.15 51.07
C GLN A 151 -9.96 -16.53 51.63
N ALA A 152 -9.81 -17.55 50.76
CA ALA A 152 -9.36 -18.89 51.18
C ALA A 152 -7.82 -18.89 51.34
N PRO A 153 -7.28 -19.43 52.48
CA PRO A 153 -5.84 -19.47 52.71
C PRO A 153 -5.12 -20.28 51.64
N GLY A 154 -4.13 -19.65 50.94
CA GLY A 154 -3.31 -20.27 49.88
C GLY A 154 -3.94 -20.29 48.48
N ALA A 155 -5.17 -19.80 48.29
CA ALA A 155 -5.82 -19.79 46.99
C ALA A 155 -5.09 -18.89 45.99
N ARG A 156 -4.54 -17.76 46.45
CA ARG A 156 -3.77 -16.81 45.61
C ARG A 156 -2.49 -17.46 45.03
N GLU A 157 -1.70 -18.11 45.87
CA GLU A 157 -0.47 -18.81 45.44
C GLU A 157 -0.77 -19.97 44.47
N MET A 158 -1.89 -20.69 44.70
CA MET A 158 -2.31 -21.79 43.86
C MET A 158 -2.76 -21.28 42.47
N LEU A 159 -3.54 -20.21 42.42
CA LEU A 159 -3.95 -19.54 41.17
C LEU A 159 -2.76 -19.01 40.39
N GLN A 160 -1.86 -18.33 41.06
CA GLN A 160 -0.64 -17.78 40.43
C GLN A 160 0.28 -18.87 39.87
N THR A 161 0.44 -19.98 40.61
CA THR A 161 1.26 -21.12 40.18
C THR A 161 0.65 -21.81 38.96
N GLN A 162 -0.67 -22.03 38.96
CA GLN A 162 -1.37 -22.60 37.82
C GLN A 162 -1.32 -21.70 36.59
N LEU A 163 -1.45 -20.41 36.81
CA LEU A 163 -1.36 -19.38 35.74
C LEU A 163 0.05 -19.35 35.15
N ALA A 164 1.09 -19.24 35.96
CA ALA A 164 2.47 -19.27 35.53
C ALA A 164 2.82 -20.54 34.75
N SER A 165 2.31 -21.71 35.18
CA SER A 165 2.50 -22.96 34.45
C SER A 165 1.77 -23.03 33.12
N ALA A 166 0.56 -22.46 33.05
CA ALA A 166 -0.20 -22.37 31.80
C ALA A 166 0.47 -21.46 30.76
N ILE A 167 0.95 -20.29 31.22
CA ILE A 167 1.63 -19.31 30.34
C ILE A 167 2.98 -19.84 29.87
N SER A 168 3.77 -20.47 30.75
CA SER A 168 5.07 -21.05 30.37
C SER A 168 4.96 -22.19 29.34
N SER A 169 3.79 -22.75 29.15
CA SER A 169 3.50 -23.80 28.16
C SER A 169 3.05 -23.20 26.79
N LEU A 170 2.86 -21.89 26.69
CA LEU A 170 2.40 -21.23 25.47
C LEU A 170 3.61 -20.82 24.61
N ASP A 171 3.47 -20.98 23.30
CA ASP A 171 4.47 -20.59 22.31
C ASP A 171 4.54 -19.04 22.19
N GLU A 172 5.70 -18.48 21.96
CA GLU A 172 5.90 -17.01 21.83
C GLU A 172 4.99 -16.39 20.75
N SER A 173 4.62 -17.17 19.74
CA SER A 173 3.65 -16.77 18.69
C SER A 173 2.21 -16.56 19.20
N VAL A 174 1.89 -17.05 20.39
CA VAL A 174 0.57 -16.91 21.03
C VAL A 174 0.50 -15.64 21.90
N ALA A 175 1.64 -15.04 22.26
CA ALA A 175 1.70 -13.87 23.12
C ALA A 175 0.96 -12.65 22.53
N ASP A 176 1.08 -12.42 21.19
CA ASP A 176 0.41 -11.30 20.51
C ASP A 176 -1.12 -11.52 20.45
N SER A 177 -1.59 -12.77 20.32
CA SER A 177 -3.01 -13.09 20.39
C SER A 177 -3.58 -12.94 21.79
N LEU A 178 -2.74 -13.18 22.81
CA LEU A 178 -3.11 -13.02 24.21
C LEU A 178 -3.29 -11.55 24.58
N SER A 179 -2.40 -10.66 24.11
CA SER A 179 -2.54 -9.22 24.33
C SER A 179 -3.82 -8.64 23.72
N SER A 180 -4.21 -9.13 22.55
CA SER A 180 -5.50 -8.75 21.92
C SER A 180 -6.70 -9.19 22.77
N GLN A 181 -6.62 -10.34 23.45
CA GLN A 181 -7.67 -10.81 24.37
C GLN A 181 -7.72 -9.99 25.67
N ALA A 182 -6.57 -9.52 26.18
CA ALA A 182 -6.52 -8.62 27.32
C ALA A 182 -7.31 -7.33 27.07
N MET A 183 -7.18 -6.77 25.88
CA MET A 183 -7.93 -5.55 25.48
C MET A 183 -9.45 -5.76 25.46
N LEU A 184 -9.93 -7.01 25.26
CA LEU A 184 -11.35 -7.33 25.33
C LEU A 184 -11.90 -7.20 26.75
N LEU A 185 -11.12 -7.44 27.81
CA LEU A 185 -11.54 -7.17 29.17
C LEU A 185 -11.76 -5.65 29.39
N VAL A 186 -10.83 -4.84 28.92
CA VAL A 186 -10.96 -3.37 29.01
C VAL A 186 -12.19 -2.89 28.25
N ALA A 187 -12.51 -3.50 27.09
CA ALA A 187 -13.74 -3.20 26.37
C ALA A 187 -14.99 -3.52 27.16
N LEU A 188 -15.02 -4.69 27.84
CA LEU A 188 -16.13 -5.06 28.73
C LEU A 188 -16.23 -4.14 29.94
N GLU A 189 -15.10 -3.71 30.50
CA GLU A 189 -15.06 -2.76 31.60
C GLU A 189 -15.65 -1.40 31.20
N TYR A 190 -15.28 -0.88 30.02
CA TYR A 190 -15.84 0.37 29.49
C TYR A 190 -17.31 0.24 29.09
N ASP A 191 -17.76 -0.93 28.63
CA ASP A 191 -19.17 -1.20 28.38
C ASP A 191 -19.98 -1.17 29.69
N ALA A 192 -19.47 -1.81 30.75
CA ALA A 192 -20.07 -1.79 32.08
C ALA A 192 -20.11 -0.38 32.71
N GLN A 193 -19.14 0.50 32.38
CA GLN A 193 -19.15 1.90 32.75
C GLN A 193 -20.07 2.76 31.84
N GLY A 194 -20.53 2.22 30.70
CA GLY A 194 -21.35 2.93 29.70
C GLY A 194 -20.59 3.95 28.85
N ILE A 195 -19.24 3.87 28.82
CA ILE A 195 -18.37 4.80 28.06
C ILE A 195 -17.74 4.19 26.81
N ALA A 196 -17.94 2.87 26.57
CA ALA A 196 -17.32 2.15 25.46
C ALA A 196 -17.51 2.83 24.10
N HIS A 197 -18.74 3.28 23.81
CA HIS A 197 -19.05 3.97 22.56
C HIS A 197 -18.30 5.30 22.40
N ASP A 198 -18.15 6.07 23.46
CA ASP A 198 -17.46 7.36 23.43
C ASP A 198 -15.94 7.16 23.23
N VAL A 199 -15.36 6.15 23.87
CA VAL A 199 -13.95 5.78 23.70
C VAL A 199 -13.70 5.36 22.25
N GLN A 200 -14.52 4.45 21.73
CA GLN A 200 -14.41 3.98 20.35
C GLN A 200 -14.55 5.14 19.35
N MET A 201 -15.57 5.98 19.53
CA MET A 201 -15.82 7.10 18.61
C MET A 201 -14.69 8.12 18.64
N ARG A 202 -14.16 8.43 19.84
CA ARG A 202 -13.02 9.33 20.00
C ARG A 202 -11.79 8.79 19.28
N TYR A 203 -11.48 7.49 19.44
CA TYR A 203 -10.37 6.84 18.75
C TYR A 203 -10.53 6.89 17.22
N LEU A 204 -11.70 6.50 16.71
CA LEU A 204 -11.99 6.51 15.27
C LEU A 204 -11.91 7.92 14.67
N LEU A 205 -12.38 8.94 15.37
CA LEU A 205 -12.31 10.33 14.92
C LEU A 205 -10.86 10.85 14.95
N HIS A 206 -10.07 10.47 15.96
CA HIS A 206 -8.66 10.87 16.07
C HIS A 206 -7.84 10.24 14.96
N THR A 207 -7.86 8.90 14.85
CA THR A 207 -7.11 8.15 13.84
C THR A 207 -7.57 8.46 12.42
N GLY A 208 -8.89 8.61 12.22
CA GLY A 208 -9.46 9.06 10.94
C GLY A 208 -9.06 10.50 10.60
N GLY A 209 -8.94 11.37 11.59
CA GLY A 209 -8.43 12.74 11.43
C GLY A 209 -6.97 12.78 11.01
N GLU A 210 -6.12 11.96 11.64
CA GLU A 210 -4.70 11.80 11.27
C GLU A 210 -4.56 11.25 9.85
N MET A 211 -5.32 10.20 9.51
CA MET A 211 -5.36 9.64 8.15
C MET A 211 -5.78 10.68 7.11
N LEU A 212 -6.78 11.51 7.43
CA LEU A 212 -7.23 12.60 6.57
C LEU A 212 -6.13 13.67 6.41
N ALA A 213 -5.47 14.07 7.49
CA ALA A 213 -4.37 15.04 7.46
C ALA A 213 -3.20 14.52 6.60
N LEU A 214 -2.84 13.25 6.76
CA LEU A 214 -1.81 12.58 5.95
C LEU A 214 -2.20 12.55 4.46
N THR A 215 -3.46 12.22 4.17
CA THR A 215 -3.98 12.22 2.79
C THR A 215 -3.95 13.63 2.17
N LEU A 216 -4.33 14.66 2.91
CA LEU A 216 -4.26 16.05 2.45
C LEU A 216 -2.82 16.48 2.20
N LEU A 217 -1.89 16.11 3.07
CA LEU A 217 -0.46 16.34 2.87
C LEU A 217 0.03 15.66 1.58
N MET A 218 -0.32 14.38 1.39
CA MET A 218 0.01 13.62 0.18
C MET A 218 -0.51 14.32 -1.09
N VAL A 219 -1.76 14.77 -1.10
CA VAL A 219 -2.36 15.50 -2.23
C VAL A 219 -1.63 16.82 -2.49
N ALA A 220 -1.31 17.59 -1.45
CA ALA A 220 -0.56 18.84 -1.59
C ALA A 220 0.83 18.60 -2.19
N VAL A 221 1.54 17.58 -1.71
CA VAL A 221 2.84 17.16 -2.23
C VAL A 221 2.72 16.70 -3.69
N ALA A 222 1.73 15.88 -4.04
CA ALA A 222 1.50 15.41 -5.40
C ALA A 222 1.21 16.57 -6.38
N ILE A 223 0.46 17.58 -5.95
CA ILE A 223 0.22 18.81 -6.72
C ILE A 223 1.54 19.58 -6.91
N ALA A 224 2.34 19.74 -5.86
CA ALA A 224 3.63 20.43 -5.92
C ALA A 224 4.61 19.71 -6.89
N VAL A 225 4.70 18.38 -6.79
CA VAL A 225 5.49 17.54 -7.72
C VAL A 225 5.01 17.74 -9.16
N GLY A 226 3.68 17.67 -9.38
CA GLY A 226 3.09 17.88 -10.71
C GLY A 226 3.40 19.24 -11.28
N PHE A 227 3.30 20.28 -10.47
CA PHE A 227 3.60 21.66 -10.85
C PHE A 227 5.09 21.85 -11.22
N ILE A 228 6.00 21.39 -10.36
CA ILE A 228 7.45 21.53 -10.60
C ILE A 228 7.86 20.70 -11.83
N ALA A 229 7.42 19.45 -11.96
CA ALA A 229 7.72 18.60 -13.09
C ALA A 229 7.22 19.20 -14.43
N SER A 230 6.00 19.73 -14.45
CA SER A 230 5.42 20.39 -15.63
C SER A 230 6.17 21.66 -15.98
N ARG A 231 6.54 22.47 -14.98
CA ARG A 231 7.32 23.71 -15.19
C ARG A 231 8.72 23.42 -15.75
N VAL A 232 9.41 22.42 -15.22
CA VAL A 232 10.73 21.98 -15.73
C VAL A 232 10.60 21.50 -17.17
N SER A 233 9.64 20.62 -17.44
CA SER A 233 9.39 20.09 -18.77
C SER A 233 9.04 21.19 -19.80
N ALA A 234 8.17 22.13 -19.43
CA ALA A 234 7.82 23.26 -20.28
C ALA A 234 9.04 24.16 -20.56
N SER A 235 9.90 24.37 -19.56
CA SER A 235 11.14 25.12 -19.72
C SER A 235 12.10 24.43 -20.70
N ILE A 236 12.28 23.11 -20.58
CA ILE A 236 13.09 22.31 -21.51
C ILE A 236 12.55 22.44 -22.94
N GLY A 237 11.22 22.31 -23.11
CA GLY A 237 10.61 22.45 -24.43
C GLY A 237 10.76 23.84 -25.04
N ARG A 238 10.64 24.88 -24.22
CA ARG A 238 10.92 26.26 -24.66
C ARG A 238 12.36 26.40 -25.11
N ASP A 239 13.31 25.91 -24.32
CA ASP A 239 14.74 26.09 -24.62
C ASP A 239 15.13 25.27 -25.86
N LEU A 240 14.62 24.05 -26.03
CA LEU A 240 14.82 23.26 -27.24
C LEU A 240 14.24 23.95 -28.50
N ARG A 241 13.00 24.50 -28.42
CA ARG A 241 12.42 25.22 -29.56
C ARG A 241 13.26 26.42 -29.93
N ARG A 242 13.73 27.17 -28.94
CA ARG A 242 14.60 28.34 -29.17
C ARG A 242 15.91 27.92 -29.84
N GLU A 243 16.54 26.83 -29.36
CA GLU A 243 17.80 26.34 -29.87
C GLU A 243 17.65 25.84 -31.31
N VAL A 244 16.63 25.00 -31.60
CA VAL A 244 16.33 24.53 -32.96
C VAL A 244 16.04 25.70 -33.92
N PHE A 245 15.17 26.64 -33.51
CA PHE A 245 14.80 27.77 -34.34
C PHE A 245 16.02 28.67 -34.66
N SER A 246 16.82 29.00 -33.65
CA SER A 246 18.02 29.78 -33.80
C SER A 246 19.03 29.15 -34.78
N THR A 247 19.19 27.82 -34.69
CA THR A 247 20.09 27.04 -35.54
C THR A 247 19.57 27.02 -37.00
N VAL A 248 18.28 26.75 -37.19
CA VAL A 248 17.66 26.67 -38.53
C VAL A 248 17.72 28.02 -39.25
N VAL A 249 17.52 29.15 -38.54
CA VAL A 249 17.66 30.50 -39.11
C VAL A 249 19.09 30.80 -39.54
N GLY A 250 20.09 30.20 -38.89
CA GLY A 250 21.51 30.31 -39.23
C GLY A 250 22.01 29.37 -40.32
N TYR A 251 21.17 28.47 -40.84
CA TYR A 251 21.57 27.47 -41.85
C TYR A 251 21.94 28.10 -43.18
N SER A 252 22.98 27.53 -43.82
CA SER A 252 23.28 27.74 -45.23
C SER A 252 22.25 27.03 -46.12
N ASN A 253 22.16 27.42 -47.41
CA ASN A 253 21.28 26.77 -48.37
C ASN A 253 21.56 25.26 -48.47
N ALA A 254 22.82 24.83 -48.40
CA ALA A 254 23.19 23.41 -48.45
C ALA A 254 22.74 22.62 -47.23
N GLU A 255 22.62 23.24 -46.06
CA GLU A 255 22.12 22.62 -44.84
C GLU A 255 20.59 22.53 -44.84
N ILE A 256 19.90 23.53 -45.36
CA ILE A 256 18.44 23.54 -45.53
C ILE A 256 18.00 22.42 -46.47
N GLU A 257 18.75 22.17 -47.55
CA GLU A 257 18.46 21.10 -48.51
C GLU A 257 18.55 19.69 -47.93
N LYS A 258 19.29 19.48 -46.81
CA LYS A 258 19.36 18.19 -46.11
C LYS A 258 18.04 17.81 -45.41
N PHE A 259 17.26 18.80 -45.08
CA PHE A 259 16.01 18.60 -44.35
C PHE A 259 14.81 19.10 -45.16
N SER A 260 13.75 18.31 -45.28
CA SER A 260 12.50 18.83 -45.82
C SER A 260 11.85 19.78 -44.80
N THR A 261 11.14 20.80 -45.29
CA THR A 261 10.40 21.76 -44.46
C THR A 261 9.43 21.06 -43.50
N ALA A 262 8.73 20.01 -44.00
CA ALA A 262 7.83 19.19 -43.20
C ALA A 262 8.55 18.47 -42.04
N SER A 263 9.80 18.00 -42.28
CA SER A 263 10.63 17.36 -41.24
C SER A 263 11.04 18.35 -40.16
N LEU A 264 11.47 19.58 -40.56
CA LEU A 264 11.85 20.62 -39.58
C LEU A 264 10.67 21.05 -38.71
N ILE A 265 9.47 21.18 -39.31
CA ILE A 265 8.24 21.50 -38.56
C ILE A 265 7.94 20.37 -37.54
N THR A 266 7.99 19.10 -37.94
CA THR A 266 7.74 17.98 -37.06
C THR A 266 8.74 17.92 -35.92
N ARG A 267 10.03 18.15 -36.15
CA ARG A 267 11.09 18.19 -35.13
C ARG A 267 10.89 19.32 -34.14
N THR A 268 10.41 20.49 -34.60
CA THR A 268 10.16 21.65 -33.73
C THR A 268 8.89 21.54 -32.91
N THR A 269 7.92 20.77 -33.38
CA THR A 269 6.61 20.57 -32.69
C THR A 269 6.52 19.23 -31.99
N ASN A 270 6.26 18.16 -32.74
CA ASN A 270 5.94 16.84 -32.20
C ASN A 270 7.11 16.18 -31.45
N ASP A 271 8.35 16.25 -32.00
CA ASP A 271 9.49 15.61 -31.37
C ASP A 271 9.85 16.31 -30.05
N ILE A 272 9.79 17.64 -29.99
CA ILE A 272 9.98 18.39 -28.75
C ILE A 272 8.85 18.10 -27.74
N GLN A 273 7.60 18.02 -28.20
CA GLN A 273 6.47 17.63 -27.32
C GLN A 273 6.65 16.23 -26.74
N GLN A 274 7.15 15.28 -27.53
CA GLN A 274 7.48 13.93 -27.08
C GLN A 274 8.56 13.94 -25.98
N VAL A 275 9.62 14.74 -26.16
CA VAL A 275 10.67 14.94 -25.16
C VAL A 275 10.10 15.55 -23.88
N GLN A 276 9.26 16.61 -24.00
CA GLN A 276 8.60 17.23 -22.85
C GLN A 276 7.76 16.22 -22.06
N PHE A 277 6.93 15.42 -22.74
CA PHE A 277 6.08 14.44 -22.12
C PHE A 277 6.90 13.40 -21.33
N VAL A 278 7.98 12.91 -21.94
CA VAL A 278 8.85 11.93 -21.26
C VAL A 278 9.61 12.55 -20.09
N CYS A 279 10.00 13.83 -20.16
CA CYS A 279 10.60 14.53 -19.01
C CYS A 279 9.65 14.57 -17.79
N VAL A 280 8.34 14.80 -17.99
CA VAL A 280 7.34 14.73 -16.91
C VAL A 280 7.26 13.32 -16.33
N ILE A 281 7.20 12.30 -17.20
CA ILE A 281 7.14 10.90 -16.77
C ILE A 281 8.39 10.48 -16.00
N LEU A 282 9.58 10.86 -16.49
CA LEU A 282 10.84 10.59 -15.80
C LEU A 282 10.87 11.17 -14.40
N LEU A 283 10.48 12.45 -14.26
CA LEU A 283 10.48 13.12 -12.96
C LEU A 283 9.45 12.54 -11.99
N ARG A 284 8.27 12.14 -12.47
CA ARG A 284 7.18 11.64 -11.60
C ARG A 284 7.22 10.15 -11.37
N MET A 285 7.38 9.34 -12.43
CA MET A 285 7.22 7.88 -12.34
C MET A 285 8.54 7.14 -12.10
N VAL A 286 9.61 7.53 -12.81
CA VAL A 286 10.90 6.83 -12.70
C VAL A 286 11.56 7.07 -11.35
N ALA A 287 11.37 8.24 -10.76
CA ALA A 287 11.87 8.52 -9.41
C ALA A 287 10.95 7.91 -8.33
N TYR A 288 9.63 7.99 -8.51
CA TYR A 288 8.65 7.55 -7.52
C TYR A 288 8.55 6.02 -7.39
N ALA A 289 8.49 5.30 -8.52
CA ALA A 289 8.27 3.86 -8.50
C ALA A 289 9.32 3.05 -7.73
N PRO A 290 10.66 3.31 -7.87
CA PRO A 290 11.64 2.63 -7.03
C PRO A 290 11.49 2.95 -5.53
N ILE A 291 11.17 4.20 -5.19
CA ILE A 291 11.00 4.61 -3.79
C ILE A 291 9.81 3.86 -3.17
N LEU A 292 8.67 3.84 -3.87
CA LEU A 292 7.48 3.12 -3.43
C LEU A 292 7.69 1.61 -3.38
N GLY A 293 8.32 1.03 -4.42
CA GLY A 293 8.54 -0.42 -4.49
C GLY A 293 9.52 -0.92 -3.43
N ILE A 294 10.66 -0.25 -3.26
CA ILE A 294 11.66 -0.61 -2.23
C ILE A 294 11.10 -0.30 -0.84
N GLY A 295 10.47 0.87 -0.65
CA GLY A 295 9.85 1.25 0.61
C GLY A 295 8.78 0.25 1.05
N GLY A 296 7.90 -0.18 0.13
CA GLY A 296 6.88 -1.20 0.41
C GLY A 296 7.47 -2.56 0.78
N ILE A 297 8.53 -3.02 0.07
CA ILE A 297 9.21 -4.27 0.41
C ILE A 297 9.87 -4.18 1.80
N LEU A 298 10.54 -3.08 2.11
CA LEU A 298 11.17 -2.88 3.42
C LEU A 298 10.13 -2.82 4.54
N HIS A 299 9.02 -2.14 4.30
CA HIS A 299 7.93 -2.01 5.27
C HIS A 299 7.33 -3.37 5.62
N VAL A 300 7.03 -4.17 4.60
CA VAL A 300 6.54 -5.54 4.82
C VAL A 300 7.58 -6.45 5.48
N ALA A 301 8.84 -6.36 5.08
CA ALA A 301 9.91 -7.17 5.67
C ALA A 301 10.16 -6.85 7.15
N SER A 302 9.77 -5.66 7.63
CA SER A 302 9.87 -5.28 9.04
C SER A 302 8.66 -5.71 9.88
N GLY A 303 7.56 -6.14 9.25
CA GLY A 303 6.28 -6.43 9.93
C GLY A 303 6.21 -7.78 10.66
N ASN A 304 7.20 -8.67 10.52
CA ASN A 304 7.30 -9.98 11.20
C ASN A 304 6.01 -10.84 11.17
N THR A 305 5.21 -10.71 10.12
CA THR A 305 3.91 -11.40 9.98
C THR A 305 4.03 -12.88 9.57
N GLY A 306 5.24 -13.33 9.22
CA GLY A 306 5.49 -14.69 8.68
C GLY A 306 4.99 -14.90 7.25
N LEU A 307 4.38 -13.88 6.63
CA LEU A 307 3.84 -13.93 5.26
C LEU A 307 4.71 -13.20 4.23
N GLU A 308 5.88 -12.68 4.63
CA GLU A 308 6.80 -11.91 3.77
C GLU A 308 7.22 -12.69 2.53
N TRP A 309 7.33 -14.03 2.62
CA TRP A 309 7.68 -14.89 1.49
C TRP A 309 6.70 -14.78 0.32
N ILE A 310 5.41 -14.48 0.57
CA ILE A 310 4.39 -14.30 -0.47
C ILE A 310 4.76 -13.10 -1.35
N ILE A 311 5.22 -12.00 -0.74
CA ILE A 311 5.66 -10.83 -1.48
C ILE A 311 6.93 -11.11 -2.26
N PHE A 312 7.90 -11.83 -1.69
CA PHE A 312 9.09 -12.23 -2.44
C PHE A 312 8.73 -13.08 -3.66
N VAL A 313 7.79 -14.02 -3.53
CA VAL A 313 7.28 -14.82 -4.67
C VAL A 313 6.57 -13.94 -5.69
N ALA A 314 5.72 -13.01 -5.25
CA ALA A 314 5.03 -12.08 -6.13
C ALA A 314 6.01 -11.17 -6.90
N VAL A 315 6.99 -10.60 -6.21
CA VAL A 315 8.04 -9.77 -6.84
C VAL A 315 8.88 -10.59 -7.82
N ALA A 316 9.26 -11.81 -7.47
CA ALA A 316 9.97 -12.70 -8.39
C ALA A 316 9.14 -13.03 -9.64
N ALA A 317 7.84 -13.34 -9.47
CA ALA A 317 6.92 -13.57 -10.58
C ALA A 317 6.78 -12.32 -11.48
N LEU A 318 6.71 -11.12 -10.88
CA LEU A 318 6.68 -9.86 -11.62
C LEU A 318 7.97 -9.61 -12.40
N LEU A 319 9.14 -9.85 -11.80
CA LEU A 319 10.43 -9.70 -12.47
C LEU A 319 10.56 -10.67 -13.67
N VAL A 320 10.12 -11.91 -13.50
CA VAL A 320 10.05 -12.90 -14.59
C VAL A 320 9.13 -12.40 -15.69
N LEU A 321 7.93 -11.91 -15.34
CA LEU A 321 6.98 -11.39 -16.30
C LEU A 321 7.52 -10.16 -17.04
N ILE A 322 8.15 -9.21 -16.33
CA ILE A 322 8.77 -8.02 -16.94
C ILE A 322 9.89 -8.44 -17.91
N THR A 323 10.73 -9.38 -17.50
CA THR A 323 11.80 -9.91 -18.36
C THR A 323 11.21 -10.56 -19.61
N PHE A 324 10.15 -11.35 -19.46
CA PHE A 324 9.40 -11.92 -20.58
C PHE A 324 8.83 -10.84 -21.50
N LEU A 325 8.20 -9.80 -20.93
CA LEU A 325 7.68 -8.67 -21.68
C LEU A 325 8.75 -7.93 -22.48
N MET A 326 9.89 -7.65 -21.87
CA MET A 326 10.99 -6.95 -22.52
C MET A 326 11.58 -7.76 -23.67
N ASN A 327 11.72 -9.08 -23.51
CA ASN A 327 12.37 -9.93 -24.49
C ASN A 327 11.42 -10.46 -25.58
N VAL A 328 10.14 -10.64 -25.28
CA VAL A 328 9.17 -11.24 -26.19
C VAL A 328 8.13 -10.24 -26.71
N ALA A 329 7.50 -9.44 -25.82
CA ALA A 329 6.45 -8.53 -26.23
C ALA A 329 7.00 -7.28 -26.94
N LEU A 330 8.11 -6.71 -26.48
CA LEU A 330 8.67 -5.50 -27.10
C LEU A 330 9.07 -5.71 -28.58
N PRO A 331 9.71 -6.81 -29.00
CA PRO A 331 9.91 -7.11 -30.42
C PRO A 331 8.60 -7.26 -31.19
N LYS A 332 7.57 -7.85 -30.59
CA LYS A 332 6.23 -7.97 -31.19
C LYS A 332 5.54 -6.64 -31.40
N PHE A 333 5.71 -5.70 -30.44
CA PHE A 333 5.23 -4.31 -30.62
C PHE A 333 5.89 -3.61 -31.81
N LYS A 334 7.21 -3.81 -32.01
CA LYS A 334 7.91 -3.28 -33.18
C LYS A 334 7.41 -3.91 -34.46
N GLN A 335 7.20 -5.24 -34.46
CA GLN A 335 6.61 -5.98 -35.60
C GLN A 335 5.21 -5.47 -35.93
N MET A 336 4.37 -5.22 -34.92
CA MET A 336 3.04 -4.66 -35.09
C MET A 336 3.09 -3.29 -35.79
N GLN A 337 4.02 -2.41 -35.42
CA GLN A 337 4.20 -1.11 -36.09
C GLN A 337 4.54 -1.27 -37.57
N THR A 338 5.45 -2.19 -37.92
CA THR A 338 5.82 -2.50 -39.30
C THR A 338 4.61 -3.05 -40.10
N LEU A 339 3.74 -3.86 -39.44
CA LEU A 339 2.54 -4.38 -40.08
C LEU A 339 1.47 -3.30 -40.29
N VAL A 340 1.34 -2.35 -39.38
CA VAL A 340 0.49 -1.17 -39.57
C VAL A 340 0.99 -0.31 -40.73
N ASP A 341 2.30 -0.07 -40.82
CA ASP A 341 2.87 0.69 -41.93
C ASP A 341 2.63 -0.03 -43.28
N ARG A 342 2.75 -1.37 -43.30
CA ARG A 342 2.42 -2.18 -44.48
C ARG A 342 0.95 -2.09 -44.86
N LEU A 343 0.02 -2.17 -43.89
CA LEU A 343 -1.41 -2.03 -44.12
C LEU A 343 -1.72 -0.64 -44.70
N ASN A 344 -1.14 0.41 -44.14
CA ASN A 344 -1.27 1.78 -44.64
C ASN A 344 -0.72 1.94 -46.06
N LEU A 345 0.39 1.28 -46.38
CA LEU A 345 0.98 1.29 -47.73
C LEU A 345 0.02 0.66 -48.73
N VAL A 346 -0.50 -0.57 -48.46
CA VAL A 346 -1.44 -1.28 -49.28
C VAL A 346 -2.71 -0.44 -49.47
N SER A 347 -3.26 0.13 -48.41
CA SER A 347 -4.44 1.01 -48.48
C SER A 347 -4.20 2.22 -49.37
N ARG A 348 -3.05 2.85 -49.27
CA ARG A 348 -2.67 4.02 -50.07
C ARG A 348 -2.56 3.64 -51.57
N GLU A 349 -1.88 2.53 -51.87
CA GLU A 349 -1.74 2.03 -53.23
C GLU A 349 -3.11 1.73 -53.89
N ILE A 350 -4.04 1.07 -53.16
CA ILE A 350 -5.41 0.79 -53.62
C ILE A 350 -6.15 2.09 -53.87
N LEU A 351 -6.14 3.03 -52.92
CA LEU A 351 -6.86 4.31 -53.05
C LEU A 351 -6.33 5.17 -54.21
N THR A 352 -5.00 5.19 -54.37
CA THR A 352 -4.38 5.94 -55.47
C THR A 352 -4.61 5.27 -56.83
N GLY A 353 -4.60 3.92 -56.85
CA GLY A 353 -4.79 3.11 -58.07
C GLY A 353 -6.23 2.63 -58.33
N ILE A 354 -7.25 3.22 -57.68
CA ILE A 354 -8.63 2.69 -57.76
C ILE A 354 -9.19 2.64 -59.16
N MET A 355 -8.84 3.61 -59.99
CA MET A 355 -9.31 3.66 -61.39
C MET A 355 -8.70 2.55 -62.27
N PRO A 356 -7.36 2.32 -62.26
CA PRO A 356 -6.75 1.15 -62.92
C PRO A 356 -7.29 -0.18 -62.39
N ILE A 357 -7.45 -0.33 -61.07
CA ILE A 357 -7.97 -1.55 -60.46
C ILE A 357 -9.32 -1.92 -61.03
N ARG A 358 -10.26 -0.95 -61.13
CA ARG A 358 -11.57 -1.12 -61.72
C ARG A 358 -11.50 -1.40 -63.22
N ALA A 359 -10.65 -0.67 -63.96
CA ALA A 359 -10.50 -0.83 -65.39
C ALA A 359 -10.04 -2.22 -65.80
N PHE A 360 -9.24 -2.86 -64.97
CA PHE A 360 -8.70 -4.20 -65.21
C PHE A 360 -9.40 -5.30 -64.41
N SER A 361 -10.50 -5.00 -63.69
CA SER A 361 -11.27 -5.92 -62.86
C SER A 361 -10.42 -6.71 -61.88
N ARG A 362 -9.52 -6.00 -61.17
CA ARG A 362 -8.53 -6.55 -60.21
C ARG A 362 -8.95 -6.34 -58.76
N GLU A 363 -10.18 -5.98 -58.47
CA GLU A 363 -10.69 -5.69 -57.12
C GLU A 363 -10.45 -6.87 -56.18
N ARG A 364 -10.78 -8.07 -56.56
CA ARG A 364 -10.63 -9.28 -55.76
C ARG A 364 -9.16 -9.54 -55.38
N PHE A 365 -8.22 -9.29 -56.28
CA PHE A 365 -6.79 -9.46 -55.98
C PHE A 365 -6.31 -8.47 -54.94
N GLU A 366 -6.74 -7.22 -55.00
CA GLU A 366 -6.37 -6.18 -54.04
C GLU A 366 -7.08 -6.39 -52.70
N GLU A 367 -8.32 -6.89 -52.67
CA GLU A 367 -9.03 -7.32 -51.46
C GLU A 367 -8.25 -8.44 -50.72
N GLU A 368 -7.84 -9.49 -51.46
CA GLU A 368 -7.06 -10.59 -50.90
C GLU A 368 -5.69 -10.11 -50.34
N ARG A 369 -5.06 -9.14 -51.03
CA ARG A 369 -3.81 -8.54 -50.63
C ARG A 369 -3.96 -7.72 -49.31
N PHE A 370 -5.05 -6.93 -49.26
CA PHE A 370 -5.39 -6.17 -48.05
C PHE A 370 -5.71 -7.10 -46.87
N ASP A 371 -6.58 -8.10 -47.11
CA ASP A 371 -7.01 -9.05 -46.09
C ASP A 371 -5.80 -9.83 -45.49
N LYS A 372 -4.84 -10.21 -46.32
CA LYS A 372 -3.60 -10.83 -45.86
C LYS A 372 -2.81 -9.91 -44.91
N ALA A 373 -2.63 -8.62 -45.26
CA ALA A 373 -1.96 -7.66 -44.44
C ALA A 373 -2.70 -7.41 -43.11
N ASN A 374 -4.04 -7.33 -43.18
CA ASN A 374 -4.91 -7.17 -42.03
C ASN A 374 -4.90 -8.39 -41.11
N THR A 375 -4.90 -9.58 -41.64
CA THR A 375 -4.80 -10.85 -40.89
C THR A 375 -3.47 -10.97 -40.17
N ASP A 376 -2.35 -10.61 -40.82
CA ASP A 376 -1.01 -10.60 -40.19
C ASP A 376 -0.96 -9.64 -39.04
N LEU A 377 -1.55 -8.43 -39.16
CA LEU A 377 -1.67 -7.44 -38.09
C LEU A 377 -2.51 -7.98 -36.93
N MET A 378 -3.71 -8.54 -37.22
CA MET A 378 -4.60 -9.11 -36.21
C MET A 378 -3.93 -10.22 -35.41
N LYS A 379 -3.21 -11.15 -36.02
CA LYS A 379 -2.50 -12.23 -35.32
C LYS A 379 -1.46 -11.68 -34.34
N THR A 380 -0.72 -10.65 -34.74
CA THR A 380 0.30 -10.03 -33.89
C THR A 380 -0.35 -9.25 -32.76
N GLN A 381 -1.46 -8.57 -33.00
CA GLN A 381 -2.22 -7.81 -32.00
C GLN A 381 -2.85 -8.74 -30.94
N LEU A 382 -3.41 -9.89 -31.36
CA LEU A 382 -3.94 -10.89 -30.44
C LEU A 382 -2.87 -11.42 -29.47
N PHE A 383 -1.65 -11.63 -29.94
CA PHE A 383 -0.54 -12.04 -29.08
C PHE A 383 -0.20 -10.94 -28.05
N THR A 384 -0.13 -9.70 -28.50
CA THR A 384 0.22 -8.55 -27.65
C THR A 384 -0.81 -8.30 -26.56
N ASN A 385 -2.10 -8.43 -26.87
CA ASN A 385 -3.20 -8.19 -25.93
C ASN A 385 -3.32 -9.25 -24.83
N ARG A 386 -2.71 -10.43 -24.98
CA ARG A 386 -2.70 -11.48 -23.95
C ARG A 386 -1.85 -11.12 -22.71
N THR A 387 -1.03 -10.11 -22.80
CA THR A 387 -0.12 -9.72 -21.71
C THR A 387 -0.83 -9.17 -20.48
N MET A 388 -1.88 -8.34 -20.68
CA MET A 388 -2.65 -7.75 -19.57
C MET A 388 -3.31 -8.80 -18.66
N PRO A 389 -3.94 -9.88 -19.17
CA PRO A 389 -4.48 -10.93 -18.31
C PRO A 389 -3.48 -11.59 -17.38
N PHE A 390 -2.21 -11.75 -17.80
CA PHE A 390 -1.18 -12.31 -16.93
C PHE A 390 -0.84 -11.40 -15.76
N MET A 391 -0.81 -10.08 -15.96
CA MET A 391 -0.65 -9.11 -14.87
C MET A 391 -1.78 -9.22 -13.85
N THR A 392 -3.02 -9.26 -14.34
CA THR A 392 -4.21 -9.41 -13.49
C THR A 392 -4.19 -10.74 -12.73
N LEU A 393 -3.71 -11.82 -13.37
CA LEU A 393 -3.57 -13.13 -12.72
C LEU A 393 -2.56 -13.08 -11.57
N ILE A 394 -1.41 -12.42 -11.75
CA ILE A 394 -0.41 -12.27 -10.68
C ILE A 394 -1.01 -11.46 -9.52
N MET A 395 -1.63 -10.30 -9.80
CA MET A 395 -2.25 -9.47 -8.77
C MET A 395 -3.30 -10.24 -7.96
N ASN A 396 -4.30 -10.80 -8.63
CA ASN A 396 -5.39 -11.51 -7.97
C ASN A 396 -4.92 -12.81 -7.32
N GLY A 397 -3.98 -13.52 -7.95
CA GLY A 397 -3.38 -14.73 -7.41
C GLY A 397 -2.60 -14.46 -6.12
N THR A 398 -1.83 -13.37 -6.08
CA THR A 398 -1.12 -12.95 -4.87
C THR A 398 -2.11 -12.56 -3.77
N SER A 399 -3.15 -11.78 -4.08
CA SER A 399 -4.19 -11.43 -3.10
C SER A 399 -4.91 -12.67 -2.56
N LEU A 400 -5.20 -13.64 -3.41
CA LEU A 400 -5.81 -14.92 -2.98
C LEU A 400 -4.88 -15.71 -2.04
N LEU A 401 -3.57 -15.74 -2.32
CA LEU A 401 -2.60 -16.38 -1.43
C LEU A 401 -2.53 -15.67 -0.08
N ILE A 402 -2.52 -14.34 -0.06
CA ILE A 402 -2.52 -13.55 1.17
C ILE A 402 -3.78 -13.87 2.01
N VAL A 403 -4.96 -13.87 1.38
CA VAL A 403 -6.22 -14.21 2.09
C VAL A 403 -6.20 -15.65 2.61
N TRP A 404 -5.69 -16.59 1.83
CA TRP A 404 -5.64 -18.00 2.23
C TRP A 404 -4.67 -18.25 3.39
N PHE A 405 -3.45 -17.74 3.31
CA PHE A 405 -2.46 -17.92 4.37
C PHE A 405 -2.68 -16.95 5.53
N GLY A 406 -3.13 -15.73 5.27
CA GLY A 406 -3.54 -14.77 6.29
C GLY A 406 -4.72 -15.26 7.12
N GLY A 407 -5.74 -15.87 6.49
CA GLY A 407 -6.84 -16.52 7.22
C GLY A 407 -6.36 -17.62 8.15
N LYS A 408 -5.38 -18.43 7.75
CA LYS A 408 -4.76 -19.41 8.66
C LYS A 408 -3.97 -18.76 9.78
N ALA A 409 -3.26 -17.67 9.51
CA ALA A 409 -2.53 -16.92 10.52
C ALA A 409 -3.50 -16.28 11.54
N MET A 410 -4.66 -15.81 11.06
CA MET A 410 -5.74 -15.32 11.94
C MET A 410 -6.33 -16.41 12.82
N ASP A 411 -6.56 -17.63 12.29
CA ASP A 411 -7.03 -18.77 13.07
C ASP A 411 -6.02 -19.17 14.18
N LEU A 412 -4.72 -18.96 13.91
CA LEU A 412 -3.63 -19.18 14.88
C LEU A 412 -3.42 -17.99 15.82
N GLY A 413 -4.12 -16.87 15.61
CA GLY A 413 -3.97 -15.65 16.40
C GLY A 413 -2.70 -14.84 16.12
N THR A 414 -1.94 -15.18 15.07
CA THR A 414 -0.67 -14.50 14.73
C THR A 414 -0.83 -13.32 13.76
N MET A 415 -2.06 -13.00 13.35
CA MET A 415 -2.37 -11.89 12.43
C MET A 415 -3.77 -11.36 12.69
N GLN A 416 -3.95 -10.05 12.59
CA GLN A 416 -5.25 -9.38 12.67
C GLN A 416 -5.85 -9.10 11.28
N VAL A 417 -7.15 -8.79 11.22
CA VAL A 417 -7.86 -8.54 9.93
C VAL A 417 -7.33 -7.29 9.25
N GLY A 418 -7.08 -6.22 10.01
CA GLY A 418 -6.56 -4.97 9.46
C GLY A 418 -5.14 -5.12 8.95
N GLU A 419 -4.29 -5.88 9.64
CA GLU A 419 -2.95 -6.22 9.16
C GLU A 419 -3.00 -6.95 7.81
N MET A 420 -3.93 -7.91 7.65
CA MET A 420 -4.13 -8.59 6.36
C MET A 420 -4.56 -7.62 5.26
N ILE A 421 -5.44 -6.67 5.55
CA ILE A 421 -5.88 -5.63 4.60
C ILE A 421 -4.70 -4.72 4.23
N ALA A 422 -3.90 -4.30 5.21
CA ALA A 422 -2.70 -3.50 4.99
C ALA A 422 -1.68 -4.25 4.11
N PHE A 423 -1.45 -5.53 4.39
CA PHE A 423 -0.55 -6.40 3.63
C PHE A 423 -0.98 -6.56 2.15
N ILE A 424 -2.29 -6.72 1.89
CA ILE A 424 -2.84 -6.74 0.53
C ILE A 424 -2.57 -5.38 -0.15
N THR A 425 -2.78 -4.28 0.55
CA THR A 425 -2.60 -2.93 0.03
C THR A 425 -1.13 -2.65 -0.32
N TYR A 426 -0.19 -3.01 0.56
CA TYR A 426 1.25 -2.93 0.26
C TYR A 426 1.64 -3.74 -0.97
N THR A 427 1.13 -4.97 -1.06
CA THR A 427 1.36 -5.82 -2.22
C THR A 427 0.89 -5.16 -3.52
N MET A 428 -0.31 -4.57 -3.51
CA MET A 428 -0.85 -3.83 -4.65
C MET A 428 0.03 -2.61 -5.01
N GLN A 429 0.52 -1.86 -4.03
CA GLN A 429 1.41 -0.71 -4.25
C GLN A 429 2.74 -1.15 -4.87
N ILE A 430 3.33 -2.24 -4.38
CA ILE A 430 4.56 -2.83 -4.94
C ILE A 430 4.32 -3.24 -6.40
N VAL A 431 3.26 -3.99 -6.68
CA VAL A 431 2.91 -4.41 -8.05
C VAL A 431 2.72 -3.20 -8.98
N MET A 432 1.99 -2.17 -8.52
CA MET A 432 1.79 -0.94 -9.28
C MET A 432 3.09 -0.19 -9.57
N SER A 433 4.04 -0.18 -8.63
CA SER A 433 5.36 0.42 -8.84
C SER A 433 6.12 -0.25 -9.99
N PHE A 434 6.10 -1.58 -10.06
CA PHE A 434 6.70 -2.35 -11.17
C PHE A 434 5.98 -2.10 -12.51
N LEU A 435 4.64 -1.98 -12.50
CA LEU A 435 3.87 -1.60 -13.68
C LEU A 435 4.24 -0.24 -14.23
N MET A 436 4.42 0.76 -13.35
CA MET A 436 4.86 2.10 -13.72
C MET A 436 6.24 2.05 -14.40
N LEU A 437 7.19 1.30 -13.85
CA LEU A 437 8.51 1.12 -14.46
C LEU A 437 8.45 0.46 -15.83
N SER A 438 7.60 -0.55 -15.99
CA SER A 438 7.38 -1.25 -17.27
C SER A 438 6.82 -0.31 -18.33
N MET A 439 5.86 0.54 -17.98
CA MET A 439 5.28 1.53 -18.89
C MET A 439 6.33 2.54 -19.36
N VAL A 440 7.16 3.02 -18.45
CA VAL A 440 8.25 3.94 -18.76
C VAL A 440 9.27 3.29 -19.71
N ALA A 441 9.64 2.02 -19.48
CA ALA A 441 10.58 1.28 -20.32
C ALA A 441 10.13 1.18 -21.78
N VAL A 442 8.82 1.13 -22.05
CA VAL A 442 8.25 1.13 -23.40
C VAL A 442 8.26 2.54 -24.04
N MET A 443 8.06 3.59 -23.26
CA MET A 443 7.96 4.97 -23.78
C MET A 443 9.33 5.61 -24.01
N LEU A 444 10.32 5.26 -23.24
CA LEU A 444 11.64 5.87 -23.21
C LEU A 444 12.42 5.77 -24.55
N PRO A 445 12.40 4.66 -25.30
CA PRO A 445 13.05 4.56 -26.62
C PRO A 445 12.48 5.53 -27.65
N ARG A 446 11.17 5.78 -27.64
CA ARG A 446 10.51 6.73 -28.57
C ARG A 446 11.02 8.15 -28.35
N ALA A 447 11.11 8.59 -27.11
CA ALA A 447 11.67 9.89 -26.77
C ALA A 447 13.17 9.99 -27.09
N GLY A 448 13.90 8.88 -26.99
CA GLY A 448 15.30 8.80 -27.42
C GLY A 448 15.46 9.12 -28.89
N VAL A 449 14.64 8.52 -29.76
CA VAL A 449 14.63 8.80 -31.20
C VAL A 449 14.26 10.27 -31.49
N ALA A 450 13.23 10.80 -30.81
CA ALA A 450 12.85 12.21 -30.97
C ALA A 450 13.99 13.16 -30.55
N ALA A 451 14.65 12.87 -29.43
CA ALA A 451 15.81 13.65 -28.96
C ALA A 451 17.02 13.57 -29.94
N ASP A 452 17.24 12.42 -30.56
CA ASP A 452 18.31 12.26 -31.56
C ASP A 452 18.01 13.06 -32.83
N ARG A 453 16.74 13.09 -33.29
CA ARG A 453 16.30 13.90 -34.42
C ARG A 453 16.44 15.43 -34.17
N ILE A 454 16.14 15.84 -32.94
CA ILE A 454 16.32 17.25 -32.54
C ILE A 454 17.81 17.60 -32.54
N ASP A 455 18.65 16.75 -31.98
CA ASP A 455 20.10 16.97 -31.90
C ASP A 455 20.77 16.98 -33.29
N GLU A 456 20.23 16.23 -34.26
CA GLU A 456 20.68 16.24 -35.66
C GLU A 456 20.46 17.60 -36.33
N VAL A 457 19.47 18.38 -35.90
CA VAL A 457 19.23 19.77 -36.37
C VAL A 457 20.12 20.74 -35.62
N ILE A 458 20.41 20.50 -34.33
CA ILE A 458 21.20 21.45 -33.52
C ILE A 458 22.71 21.34 -33.84
N LYS A 459 23.22 20.20 -34.28
CA LYS A 459 24.62 19.98 -34.66
C LYS A 459 24.88 20.20 -36.13
#